data_fead856b69080b2943a1c2b5f2ceed49
#
_entry.id   fead856b69080b2943a1c2b5f2ceed49
#
_cell.length_a   1.000
_cell.length_b   1.000
_cell.length_c   1.000
_cell.angle_alpha   90.00
_cell.angle_beta   90.00
_cell.angle_gamma   90.00
#
_symmetry.space_group_name_H-M   'P 1'
#
loop_
_entity.id
_entity.type
_entity.pdbx_description
1 polymer ?
#
loop_
_entity_poly.entity_id
_entity_poly.type
_entity_poly.pdbx_seq_one_letter_code
_entity_poly.pdbx_strand_id
1 'polypeptide(L)'
;MISIIGAGICGLSIGWYLAKAGKKVQIFDQGKAGQKASWASAGMLASNIESEPGEEKLLPLLLESRSLWGEFTKALEKDSSIPISISANGTLAVALNSDDKKIIEHAFEYKKSLGLDLELLSGK
;
A
#
# COMPACT_ATOMS: atom_id res chain seq x y z
N MET A 1 -23.13 17.67 -2.43
CA MET A 1 -22.39 17.26 -1.23
C MET A 1 -22.21 15.74 -1.30
N ILE A 2 -21.00 15.23 -1.04
CA ILE A 2 -20.69 13.81 -1.05
C ILE A 2 -20.42 13.40 0.40
N SER A 3 -21.10 12.35 0.85
CA SER A 3 -20.90 11.78 2.20
C SER A 3 -20.03 10.53 2.11
N ILE A 4 -19.00 10.44 2.94
CA ILE A 4 -18.10 9.28 3.05
C ILE A 4 -18.28 8.69 4.44
N ILE A 5 -18.48 7.39 4.51
CA ILE A 5 -18.56 6.64 5.78
C ILE A 5 -17.21 5.96 6.03
N GLY A 6 -16.59 6.31 7.14
CA GLY A 6 -15.27 5.84 7.55
C GLY A 6 -14.17 6.87 7.31
N ALA A 7 -13.46 7.25 8.37
CA ALA A 7 -12.32 8.17 8.36
C ALA A 7 -10.98 7.42 8.57
N GLY A 8 -10.84 6.24 7.97
CA GLY A 8 -9.57 5.55 7.79
C GLY A 8 -8.82 6.08 6.57
N ILE A 9 -7.66 5.48 6.23
CA ILE A 9 -6.81 5.93 5.13
C ILE A 9 -7.58 6.02 3.80
N CYS A 10 -8.45 5.04 3.49
CA CYS A 10 -9.23 5.06 2.25
C CYS A 10 -10.21 6.24 2.20
N GLY A 11 -11.04 6.39 3.25
CA GLY A 11 -12.05 7.47 3.29
C GLY A 11 -11.43 8.87 3.31
N LEU A 12 -10.33 9.05 4.04
CA LEU A 12 -9.59 10.30 4.09
C LEU A 12 -8.93 10.63 2.74
N SER A 13 -8.31 9.66 2.08
CA SER A 13 -7.69 9.86 0.76
C SER A 13 -8.72 10.21 -0.31
N ILE A 14 -9.85 9.48 -0.36
CA ILE A 14 -10.95 9.77 -1.28
C ILE A 14 -11.51 11.18 -1.00
N GLY A 15 -11.71 11.51 0.28
CA GLY A 15 -12.19 12.81 0.70
C GLY A 15 -11.28 13.95 0.26
N TRP A 16 -9.97 13.77 0.42
CA TRP A 16 -8.98 14.75 -0.02
C TRP A 16 -8.99 14.95 -1.55
N TYR A 17 -9.01 13.88 -2.34
CA TYR A 17 -9.09 13.97 -3.80
C TYR A 17 -10.37 14.68 -4.26
N LEU A 18 -11.51 14.34 -3.68
CA LEU A 18 -12.78 14.98 -4.01
C LEU A 18 -12.80 16.46 -3.62
N ALA A 19 -12.26 16.82 -2.46
CA ALA A 19 -12.14 18.21 -2.02
C ALA A 19 -11.22 19.01 -2.95
N LYS A 20 -10.09 18.43 -3.35
CA LYS A 20 -9.17 19.02 -4.33
C LYS A 20 -9.82 19.23 -5.71
N ALA A 21 -10.75 18.35 -6.09
CA ALA A 21 -11.58 18.51 -7.29
C ALA A 21 -12.77 19.48 -7.10
N GLY A 22 -12.78 20.27 -6.04
CA GLY A 22 -13.81 21.30 -5.77
C GLY A 22 -15.14 20.73 -5.30
N LYS A 23 -15.22 19.46 -4.89
CA LYS A 23 -16.46 18.87 -4.38
C LYS A 23 -16.63 19.16 -2.89
N LYS A 24 -17.87 19.41 -2.48
CA LYS A 24 -18.20 19.50 -1.04
C LYS A 24 -18.28 18.08 -0.47
N VAL A 25 -17.42 17.76 0.49
CA VAL A 25 -17.30 16.44 1.11
C VAL A 25 -17.57 16.52 2.60
N GLN A 26 -18.23 15.51 3.13
CA GLN A 26 -18.42 15.30 4.55
C GLN A 26 -18.04 13.85 4.89
N ILE A 27 -17.19 13.66 5.90
CA ILE A 27 -16.72 12.34 6.33
C ILE A 27 -17.29 12.04 7.70
N PHE A 28 -17.89 10.87 7.86
CA PHE A 28 -18.46 10.39 9.11
C PHE A 28 -17.65 9.19 9.61
N ASP A 29 -17.33 9.17 10.89
CA ASP A 29 -16.75 8.02 11.57
C ASP A 29 -17.35 7.88 12.96
N GLN A 30 -17.44 6.65 13.45
CA GLN A 30 -17.93 6.37 14.80
C GLN A 30 -16.91 6.70 15.90
N GLY A 31 -15.67 7.04 15.53
CA GLY A 31 -14.58 7.33 16.46
C GLY A 31 -13.66 8.43 15.92
N LYS A 32 -12.46 8.48 16.46
CA LYS A 32 -11.45 9.45 16.04
C LYS A 32 -10.87 9.06 14.68
N ALA A 33 -10.77 10.04 13.77
CA ALA A 33 -10.24 9.84 12.43
C ALA A 33 -8.83 9.22 12.45
N GLY A 34 -8.60 8.22 11.60
CA GLY A 34 -7.32 7.52 11.44
C GLY A 34 -6.92 6.59 12.59
N GLN A 35 -7.64 6.55 13.70
CA GLN A 35 -7.18 5.93 14.97
C GLN A 35 -7.55 4.44 15.13
N LYS A 36 -7.87 3.75 14.03
CA LYS A 36 -8.19 2.30 14.05
C LYS A 36 -7.16 1.50 13.23
N ALA A 37 -7.63 0.73 12.25
CA ALA A 37 -6.77 -0.09 11.40
C ALA A 37 -5.64 0.73 10.72
N SER A 38 -5.94 1.95 10.27
CA SER A 38 -4.92 2.83 9.66
C SER A 38 -3.81 3.23 10.62
N TRP A 39 -4.13 3.42 11.91
CA TRP A 39 -3.14 3.68 12.95
C TRP A 39 -2.29 2.46 13.28
N ALA A 40 -2.92 1.28 13.28
CA ALA A 40 -2.26 0.02 13.62
C ALA A 40 -1.43 -0.57 12.46
N SER A 41 -1.57 -0.04 11.24
CA SER A 41 -0.86 -0.55 10.07
C SER A 41 0.63 -0.23 10.13
N ALA A 42 1.46 -1.12 9.61
CA ALA A 42 2.89 -0.89 9.41
C ALA A 42 3.18 0.10 8.27
N GLY A 43 2.19 0.42 7.44
CA GLY A 43 2.31 1.37 6.34
C GLY A 43 3.15 0.85 5.16
N MET A 44 3.31 -0.44 5.00
CA MET A 44 4.05 -1.02 3.89
C MET A 44 3.28 -0.92 2.57
N LEU A 45 4.00 -0.58 1.49
CA LEU A 45 3.49 -0.53 0.11
C LEU A 45 4.12 -1.69 -0.69
N ALA A 46 3.83 -2.92 -0.28
CA ALA A 46 4.55 -4.13 -0.65
C ALA A 46 3.80 -4.97 -1.70
N SER A 47 3.19 -4.35 -2.72
CA SER A 47 2.37 -5.02 -3.73
C SER A 47 3.02 -6.25 -4.37
N ASN A 48 4.36 -6.24 -4.56
CA ASN A 48 5.07 -7.36 -5.16
C ASN A 48 5.22 -8.54 -4.18
N ILE A 49 5.49 -8.25 -2.91
CA ILE A 49 5.79 -9.30 -1.92
C ILE A 49 4.53 -9.91 -1.33
N GLU A 50 3.45 -9.14 -1.26
CA GLU A 50 2.18 -9.55 -0.63
C GLU A 50 1.19 -10.19 -1.60
N SER A 51 1.47 -10.20 -2.93
CA SER A 51 0.59 -10.87 -3.89
C SER A 51 0.63 -12.39 -3.71
N GLU A 52 -0.56 -13.01 -3.63
CA GLU A 52 -0.73 -14.45 -3.43
C GLU A 52 -1.42 -15.13 -4.63
N PRO A 53 -1.26 -16.45 -4.80
CA PRO A 53 -2.03 -17.21 -5.79
C PRO A 53 -3.54 -17.02 -5.61
N GLY A 54 -4.24 -16.73 -6.70
CA GLY A 54 -5.68 -16.43 -6.72
C GLY A 54 -6.02 -14.93 -6.69
N GLU A 55 -5.02 -14.07 -6.49
CA GLU A 55 -5.18 -12.61 -6.48
C GLU A 55 -4.72 -11.92 -7.78
N GLU A 56 -4.49 -12.67 -8.84
CA GLU A 56 -3.93 -12.17 -10.12
C GLU A 56 -4.75 -11.01 -10.69
N LYS A 57 -6.08 -11.01 -10.46
CA LYS A 57 -6.96 -9.93 -10.90
C LYS A 57 -6.79 -8.63 -10.10
N LEU A 58 -6.34 -8.74 -8.85
CA LEU A 58 -6.10 -7.60 -7.96
C LEU A 58 -4.73 -6.97 -8.22
N LEU A 59 -3.74 -7.77 -8.64
CA LEU A 59 -2.36 -7.34 -8.81
C LEU A 59 -2.19 -6.07 -9.67
N PRO A 60 -2.83 -5.92 -10.84
CA PRO A 60 -2.71 -4.70 -11.64
C PRO A 60 -3.13 -3.44 -10.87
N LEU A 61 -4.21 -3.53 -10.09
CA LEU A 61 -4.69 -2.41 -9.27
C LEU A 61 -3.68 -2.07 -8.15
N LEU A 62 -3.08 -3.07 -7.52
CA LEU A 62 -2.07 -2.86 -6.48
C LEU A 62 -0.80 -2.19 -7.04
N LEU A 63 -0.35 -2.62 -8.22
CA LEU A 63 0.82 -2.04 -8.90
C LEU A 63 0.56 -0.60 -9.34
N GLU A 64 -0.61 -0.33 -9.92
CA GLU A 64 -1.03 1.01 -10.29
C GLU A 64 -1.12 1.91 -9.05
N SER A 65 -1.80 1.45 -8.01
CA SER A 65 -1.89 2.18 -6.74
C SER A 65 -0.51 2.52 -6.19
N ARG A 66 0.42 1.55 -6.17
CA ARG A 66 1.80 1.78 -5.71
C ARG A 66 2.51 2.85 -6.54
N SER A 67 2.33 2.86 -7.85
CA SER A 67 2.98 3.83 -8.75
C SER A 67 2.57 5.28 -8.45
N LEU A 68 1.35 5.48 -7.96
CA LEU A 68 0.78 6.81 -7.66
C LEU A 68 1.26 7.39 -6.32
N TRP A 69 1.82 6.58 -5.42
CA TRP A 69 2.17 7.04 -4.07
C TRP A 69 3.17 8.18 -4.04
N GLY A 70 4.15 8.19 -4.93
CA GLY A 70 5.17 9.25 -4.97
C GLY A 70 4.60 10.63 -5.28
N GLU A 71 3.65 10.72 -6.20
CA GLU A 71 2.97 11.98 -6.54
C GLU A 71 1.93 12.36 -5.48
N PHE A 72 1.19 11.36 -4.99
CA PHE A 72 0.17 11.56 -3.97
C PHE A 72 0.76 12.16 -2.69
N THR A 73 1.86 11.61 -2.18
CA THR A 73 2.49 12.11 -0.95
C THR A 73 3.06 13.50 -1.11
N LYS A 74 3.75 13.80 -2.22
CA LYS A 74 4.24 15.15 -2.52
C LYS A 74 3.10 16.18 -2.54
N ALA A 75 1.97 15.82 -3.15
CA ALA A 75 0.81 16.69 -3.21
C ALA A 75 0.17 16.88 -1.84
N LEU A 76 0.10 15.81 -1.04
CA LEU A 76 -0.46 15.85 0.32
C LEU A 76 0.44 16.64 1.28
N GLU A 77 1.75 16.49 1.21
CA GLU A 77 2.73 17.30 1.96
C GLU A 77 2.57 18.78 1.66
N LYS A 78 2.44 19.12 0.37
CA LYS A 78 2.23 20.51 -0.06
C LYS A 78 0.94 21.11 0.51
N ASP A 79 -0.15 20.33 0.50
CA ASP A 79 -1.46 20.82 0.95
C ASP A 79 -1.57 20.87 2.49
N SER A 80 -0.92 19.93 3.19
CA SER A 80 -0.99 19.80 4.66
C SER A 80 0.14 20.53 5.40
N SER A 81 1.24 20.83 4.73
CA SER A 81 2.51 21.27 5.35
C SER A 81 3.07 20.27 6.40
N ILE A 82 2.67 19.00 6.31
CA ILE A 82 3.15 17.92 7.18
C ILE A 82 4.07 17.01 6.35
N PRO A 83 5.32 16.80 6.76
CA PRO A 83 6.22 15.91 6.03
C PRO A 83 5.74 14.45 6.11
N ILE A 84 5.79 13.75 4.99
CA ILE A 84 5.43 12.34 4.86
C ILE A 84 6.68 11.58 4.42
N SER A 85 7.27 10.80 5.32
CA SER A 85 8.45 10.01 4.99
C SER A 85 8.05 8.74 4.24
N ILE A 86 8.49 8.61 2.98
CA ILE A 86 8.41 7.35 2.23
C ILE A 86 9.82 6.78 2.08
N SER A 87 10.01 5.54 2.51
CA SER A 87 11.21 4.76 2.23
C SER A 87 10.99 3.89 1.00
N ALA A 88 11.81 4.07 -0.02
CA ALA A 88 11.77 3.31 -1.27
C ALA A 88 12.93 2.30 -1.39
N ASN A 89 13.42 1.79 -0.27
CA ASN A 89 14.61 0.92 -0.19
C ASN A 89 14.33 -0.54 -0.58
N GLY A 90 13.11 -0.86 -0.98
CA GLY A 90 12.67 -2.22 -1.27
C GLY A 90 12.10 -2.93 -0.05
N THR A 91 11.65 -4.16 -0.26
CA THR A 91 11.08 -5.05 0.77
C THR A 91 11.81 -6.37 0.71
N LEU A 92 12.20 -6.89 1.86
CA LEU A 92 12.93 -8.17 1.99
C LEU A 92 12.05 -9.20 2.68
N ALA A 93 11.86 -10.36 2.03
CA ALA A 93 11.33 -11.56 2.68
C ALA A 93 12.49 -12.44 3.13
N VAL A 94 12.49 -12.86 4.40
CA VAL A 94 13.61 -13.57 5.00
C VAL A 94 13.20 -14.99 5.39
N ALA A 95 13.98 -15.99 4.96
CA ALA A 95 13.88 -17.37 5.43
C ALA A 95 14.78 -17.56 6.65
N LEU A 96 14.22 -18.05 7.75
CA LEU A 96 14.97 -18.33 8.98
C LEU A 96 15.31 -19.83 9.12
N ASN A 97 14.67 -20.67 8.32
CA ASN A 97 14.87 -22.11 8.32
C ASN A 97 14.63 -22.71 6.93
N SER A 98 14.80 -24.03 6.80
CA SER A 98 14.66 -24.73 5.52
C SER A 98 13.24 -24.74 4.96
N ASP A 99 12.23 -24.66 5.80
CA ASP A 99 10.84 -24.68 5.36
C ASP A 99 10.41 -23.29 4.88
N ASP A 100 10.82 -22.22 5.58
CA ASP A 100 10.66 -20.84 5.10
C ASP A 100 11.36 -20.65 3.74
N LYS A 101 12.55 -21.23 3.58
CA LYS A 101 13.29 -21.18 2.30
C LYS A 101 12.47 -21.76 1.15
N LYS A 102 11.88 -22.95 1.31
CA LYS A 102 11.03 -23.57 0.30
C LYS A 102 9.82 -22.72 -0.06
N ILE A 103 9.19 -22.12 0.97
CA ILE A 103 8.04 -21.22 0.80
C ILE A 103 8.45 -20.01 -0.05
N ILE A 104 9.58 -19.36 0.31
CA ILE A 104 10.08 -18.20 -0.43
C ILE A 104 10.48 -18.55 -1.85
N GLU A 105 11.16 -19.68 -2.08
CA GLU A 105 11.53 -20.14 -3.42
C GLU A 105 10.29 -20.39 -4.29
N HIS A 106 9.27 -21.06 -3.74
CA HIS A 106 8.01 -21.29 -4.47
C HIS A 106 7.28 -19.97 -4.78
N ALA A 107 7.20 -19.06 -3.80
CA ALA A 107 6.61 -17.75 -4.00
C ALA A 107 7.38 -16.91 -5.03
N PHE A 108 8.69 -17.00 -5.05
CA PHE A 108 9.54 -16.35 -6.04
C PHE A 108 9.22 -16.81 -7.47
N GLU A 109 9.19 -18.13 -7.71
CA GLU A 109 8.85 -18.68 -9.03
C GLU A 109 7.45 -18.23 -9.50
N TYR A 110 6.46 -18.33 -8.61
CA TYR A 110 5.11 -17.86 -8.90
C TYR A 110 5.08 -16.37 -9.30
N LYS A 111 5.70 -15.52 -8.50
CA LYS A 111 5.71 -14.07 -8.72
C LYS A 111 6.52 -13.68 -9.97
N LYS A 112 7.59 -14.39 -10.26
CA LYS A 112 8.32 -14.25 -11.54
C LYS A 112 7.46 -14.61 -12.74
N SER A 113 6.61 -15.65 -12.65
CA SER A 113 5.68 -16.00 -13.72
C SER A 113 4.63 -14.92 -14.00
N LEU A 114 4.34 -14.06 -13.02
CA LEU A 114 3.49 -12.88 -13.16
C LEU A 114 4.22 -11.65 -13.71
N GLY A 115 5.52 -11.75 -14.01
CA GLY A 115 6.33 -10.65 -14.52
C GLY A 115 6.76 -9.63 -13.47
N LEU A 116 6.66 -9.98 -12.16
CA LEU A 116 7.09 -9.09 -11.10
C LEU A 116 8.61 -8.99 -11.01
N ASP A 117 9.11 -7.80 -10.70
CA ASP A 117 10.53 -7.54 -10.47
C ASP A 117 10.92 -7.94 -9.06
N LEU A 118 11.65 -9.05 -8.98
CA LEU A 118 12.10 -9.70 -7.74
C LEU A 118 13.50 -10.29 -7.93
N GLU A 119 14.26 -10.32 -6.87
CA GLU A 119 15.58 -10.94 -6.79
C GLU A 119 15.61 -11.97 -5.67
N LEU A 120 16.14 -13.17 -5.95
CA LEU A 120 16.38 -14.19 -4.95
C LEU A 120 17.82 -14.07 -4.46
N LEU A 121 17.99 -13.67 -3.22
CA LEU A 121 19.29 -13.51 -2.58
C LEU A 121 19.67 -14.80 -1.84
N SER A 122 20.89 -15.26 -2.01
CA SER A 122 21.46 -16.34 -1.18
C SER A 122 22.25 -15.71 -0.03
N GLY A 123 21.92 -16.08 1.19
CA GLY A 123 22.79 -15.80 2.34
C GLY A 123 24.15 -16.48 2.16
N LYS A 124 25.21 -15.76 2.54
CA LYS A 124 26.55 -16.35 2.70
C LYS A 124 26.70 -16.90 4.11
#